data_5bd93f29e77721533ef4707a596a7fde
#
_entry.id   5bd93f29e77721533ef4707a596a7fde
#
_cell.length_a   1.000
_cell.length_b   1.000
_cell.length_c   1.000
_cell.angle_alpha   90.00
_cell.angle_beta   90.00
_cell.angle_gamma   90.00
#
_symmetry.space_group_name_H-M   'P 1'
#
loop_
_entity.id
_entity.type
_entity.pdbx_description
1 polymer ?
#
loop_
_entity_poly.entity_id
_entity_poly.type
_entity_poly.pdbx_seq_one_letter_code
_entity_poly.pdbx_strand_id
1 'polypeptide(L)'
;MSRYDFLTESYRTERLKTLSVWSQVPDARMTFRPEPRARTPHEHMVHQCVSEDGWMRNMLGIMVSHPTLPLEERKQAFLEHYGAASAERLAQLESKPDTWFEEETGFFDVRRSRAWVLTRRLTHSAHHRGQLTVYLRLWGQSLYSTYGPTADTGGLFQNQARVIYRYASIDELIERERAGGDTPLLPGPGAKSPTERP
;
A
#
# COMPACT_ATOMS: atom_id res chain seq x y z
N MET A 1 -15.43 -0.14 -21.89
CA MET A 1 -15.00 -0.48 -20.50
C MET A 1 -14.27 -1.79 -20.58
N SER A 2 -13.01 -1.84 -20.14
CA SER A 2 -12.19 -3.05 -20.16
C SER A 2 -12.69 -4.04 -19.11
N ARG A 3 -12.58 -5.36 -19.39
CA ARG A 3 -12.86 -6.40 -18.39
C ARG A 3 -11.88 -6.35 -17.22
N TYR A 4 -10.78 -5.66 -17.36
CA TYR A 4 -9.68 -5.55 -16.39
C TYR A 4 -9.61 -4.19 -15.69
N ASP A 5 -10.59 -3.29 -15.91
CA ASP A 5 -10.67 -2.00 -15.23
C ASP A 5 -10.59 -2.15 -13.71
N PHE A 6 -11.14 -3.23 -13.16
CA PHE A 6 -11.07 -3.51 -11.73
C PHE A 6 -9.64 -3.73 -11.20
N LEU A 7 -8.70 -4.21 -12.02
CA LEU A 7 -7.30 -4.38 -11.63
C LEU A 7 -6.57 -3.05 -11.58
N THR A 8 -6.80 -2.17 -12.55
CA THR A 8 -6.20 -0.83 -12.57
C THR A 8 -6.78 0.04 -11.46
N GLU A 9 -8.09 -0.06 -11.21
CA GLU A 9 -8.74 0.60 -10.08
C GLU A 9 -8.23 0.08 -8.73
N SER A 10 -8.07 -1.24 -8.59
CA SER A 10 -7.45 -1.83 -7.41
C SER A 10 -6.03 -1.31 -7.21
N TYR A 11 -5.21 -1.26 -8.27
CA TYR A 11 -3.85 -0.73 -8.17
C TYR A 11 -3.85 0.75 -7.75
N ARG A 12 -4.77 1.57 -8.31
CA ARG A 12 -4.96 2.97 -7.96
C ARG A 12 -5.21 3.16 -6.46
N THR A 13 -6.13 2.36 -5.91
CA THR A 13 -6.49 2.46 -4.49
C THR A 13 -5.43 1.87 -3.56
N GLU A 14 -4.81 0.75 -3.95
CA GLU A 14 -3.79 0.07 -3.14
C GLU A 14 -2.50 0.89 -2.98
N ARG A 15 -2.12 1.71 -3.96
CA ARG A 15 -1.01 2.68 -3.87
C ARG A 15 -1.23 3.65 -2.71
N LEU A 16 -2.38 4.31 -2.70
CA LEU A 16 -2.74 5.27 -1.65
C LEU A 16 -2.78 4.61 -0.27
N LYS A 17 -3.38 3.43 -0.16
CA LYS A 17 -3.45 2.68 1.10
C LYS A 17 -2.06 2.31 1.62
N THR A 18 -1.14 1.93 0.73
CA THR A 18 0.24 1.61 1.08
C THR A 18 0.96 2.84 1.63
N LEU A 19 0.89 3.95 0.91
CA LEU A 19 1.50 5.21 1.34
C LEU A 19 0.86 5.74 2.63
N SER A 20 -0.46 5.60 2.79
CA SER A 20 -1.16 5.98 4.02
C SER A 20 -0.65 5.21 5.25
N VAL A 21 -0.34 3.93 5.12
CA VAL A 21 0.27 3.16 6.23
C VAL A 21 1.73 3.58 6.45
N TRP A 22 2.51 3.78 5.40
CA TRP A 22 3.90 4.22 5.52
C TRP A 22 4.00 5.58 6.21
N SER A 23 3.13 6.52 5.87
CA SER A 23 3.12 7.86 6.47
C SER A 23 2.87 7.84 7.97
N GLN A 24 2.18 6.83 8.50
CA GLN A 24 1.93 6.67 9.93
C GLN A 24 3.15 6.15 10.72
N VAL A 25 4.17 5.61 10.05
CA VAL A 25 5.37 5.11 10.74
C VAL A 25 6.16 6.30 11.30
N PRO A 26 6.38 6.38 12.63
CA PRO A 26 7.22 7.43 13.20
C PRO A 26 8.67 7.29 12.72
N ASP A 27 9.34 8.40 12.40
CA ASP A 27 10.72 8.38 11.90
C ASP A 27 11.67 7.66 12.88
N ALA A 28 11.47 7.86 14.17
CA ALA A 28 12.24 7.18 15.23
C ALA A 28 12.00 5.65 15.27
N ARG A 29 11.01 5.14 14.56
CA ARG A 29 10.66 3.72 14.50
C ARG A 29 11.04 3.05 13.16
N MET A 30 11.65 3.75 12.24
CA MET A 30 12.04 3.20 10.94
C MET A 30 12.96 1.97 11.05
N THR A 31 13.78 1.90 12.09
CA THR A 31 14.70 0.78 12.36
C THR A 31 14.17 -0.22 13.40
N PHE A 32 12.92 -0.07 13.84
CA PHE A 32 12.33 -1.00 14.80
C PHE A 32 12.20 -2.40 14.21
N ARG A 33 12.67 -3.39 14.96
CA ARG A 33 12.61 -4.81 14.60
C ARG A 33 11.94 -5.59 15.73
N PRO A 34 10.71 -6.08 15.55
CA PRO A 34 9.96 -6.75 16.62
C PRO A 34 10.53 -8.15 16.97
N GLU A 35 11.20 -8.80 16.03
CA GLU A 35 11.82 -10.12 16.16
C GLU A 35 13.02 -10.20 15.20
N PRO A 36 14.14 -10.85 15.53
CA PRO A 36 15.36 -10.85 14.71
C PRO A 36 15.18 -11.18 13.23
N ARG A 37 14.22 -12.03 12.86
CA ARG A 37 13.91 -12.42 11.48
C ARG A 37 12.83 -11.57 10.81
N ALA A 38 12.17 -10.66 11.56
CA ALA A 38 11.18 -9.76 11.00
C ALA A 38 11.86 -8.58 10.29
N ARG A 39 11.19 -8.00 9.30
CA ARG A 39 11.64 -6.76 8.66
C ARG A 39 11.36 -5.55 9.52
N THR A 40 12.25 -4.56 9.48
CA THR A 40 11.96 -3.21 9.98
C THR A 40 11.00 -2.48 9.04
N PRO A 41 10.35 -1.39 9.45
CA PRO A 41 9.58 -0.53 8.54
C PRO A 41 10.40 -0.06 7.33
N HIS A 42 11.63 0.36 7.54
CA HIS A 42 12.54 0.72 6.46
C HIS A 42 12.72 -0.44 5.46
N GLU A 43 13.04 -1.64 5.94
CA GLU A 43 13.19 -2.83 5.08
C GLU A 43 11.90 -3.24 4.38
N HIS A 44 10.73 -2.95 4.97
CA HIS A 44 9.45 -3.12 4.28
C HIS A 44 9.29 -2.15 3.12
N MET A 45 9.66 -0.87 3.28
CA MET A 45 9.60 0.13 2.22
C MET A 45 10.58 -0.22 1.09
N VAL A 46 11.82 -0.57 1.42
CA VAL A 46 12.82 -1.07 0.46
C VAL A 46 12.28 -2.28 -0.30
N HIS A 47 11.83 -3.31 0.43
CA HIS A 47 11.30 -4.52 -0.19
C HIS A 47 10.11 -4.25 -1.11
N GLN A 48 9.21 -3.37 -0.72
CA GLN A 48 8.06 -3.00 -1.55
C GLN A 48 8.49 -2.32 -2.84
N CYS A 49 9.40 -1.34 -2.77
CA CYS A 49 9.92 -0.66 -3.95
C CYS A 49 10.64 -1.64 -4.89
N VAL A 50 11.59 -2.43 -4.36
CA VAL A 50 12.40 -3.37 -5.15
C VAL A 50 11.54 -4.48 -5.76
N SER A 51 10.66 -5.09 -4.97
CA SER A 51 9.83 -6.18 -5.48
C SER A 51 8.79 -5.70 -6.50
N GLU A 52 8.23 -4.51 -6.31
CA GLU A 52 7.27 -3.97 -7.28
C GLU A 52 7.96 -3.58 -8.58
N ASP A 53 9.11 -2.91 -8.51
CA ASP A 53 9.89 -2.59 -9.71
C ASP A 53 10.28 -3.87 -10.46
N GLY A 54 10.79 -4.86 -9.75
CA GLY A 54 11.18 -6.15 -10.35
C GLY A 54 10.02 -6.89 -11.02
N TRP A 55 8.85 -6.95 -10.38
CA TRP A 55 7.69 -7.63 -10.98
C TRP A 55 7.11 -6.85 -12.15
N MET A 56 6.96 -5.54 -12.01
CA MET A 56 6.43 -4.68 -13.07
C MET A 56 7.33 -4.72 -14.31
N ARG A 57 8.64 -4.62 -14.13
CA ARG A 57 9.62 -4.65 -15.22
C ARG A 57 9.75 -6.03 -15.86
N ASN A 58 10.06 -7.05 -15.05
CA ASN A 58 10.48 -8.34 -15.58
C ASN A 58 9.32 -9.26 -15.95
N MET A 59 8.17 -9.12 -15.30
CA MET A 59 7.01 -9.98 -15.53
C MET A 59 5.93 -9.29 -16.36
N LEU A 60 5.75 -7.98 -16.19
CA LEU A 60 4.70 -7.23 -16.86
C LEU A 60 5.21 -6.32 -18.00
N GLY A 61 6.52 -6.12 -18.11
CA GLY A 61 7.09 -5.24 -19.13
C GLY A 61 6.75 -3.76 -18.93
N ILE A 62 6.45 -3.37 -17.68
CA ILE A 62 6.13 -1.99 -17.29
C ILE A 62 7.38 -1.36 -16.66
N MET A 63 7.92 -0.36 -17.32
CA MET A 63 9.14 0.35 -16.89
C MET A 63 8.79 1.78 -16.50
N VAL A 64 9.46 2.30 -15.49
CA VAL A 64 9.34 3.68 -15.04
C VAL A 64 10.67 4.43 -15.19
N SER A 65 10.60 5.76 -15.23
CA SER A 65 11.79 6.62 -15.38
C SER A 65 12.57 6.75 -14.06
N HIS A 66 11.93 6.43 -12.93
CA HIS A 66 12.52 6.52 -11.61
C HIS A 66 13.48 5.34 -11.32
N PRO A 67 14.55 5.55 -10.53
CA PRO A 67 15.36 4.45 -10.01
C PRO A 67 14.51 3.52 -9.13
N THR A 68 15.00 2.32 -8.83
CA THR A 68 14.26 1.33 -8.00
C THR A 68 14.05 1.83 -6.56
N LEU A 69 14.98 2.60 -6.01
CA LEU A 69 14.94 3.16 -4.66
C LEU A 69 15.16 4.69 -4.71
N PRO A 70 14.66 5.44 -3.72
CA PRO A 70 15.00 6.85 -3.58
C PRO A 70 16.49 7.02 -3.27
N LEU A 71 17.06 8.17 -3.60
CA LEU A 71 18.47 8.48 -3.29
C LEU A 71 18.74 8.54 -1.78
N GLU A 72 17.79 9.04 -1.02
CA GLU A 72 17.83 9.05 0.44
C GLU A 72 16.75 8.11 0.97
N GLU A 73 17.14 7.17 1.82
CA GLU A 73 16.24 6.16 2.35
C GLU A 73 15.56 6.62 3.67
N ARG A 74 15.02 7.83 3.69
CA ARG A 74 14.17 8.36 4.76
C ARG A 74 12.69 8.23 4.38
N LYS A 75 11.79 8.17 5.35
CA LYS A 75 10.34 7.98 5.14
C LYS A 75 9.77 8.90 4.07
N GLN A 76 10.01 10.21 4.17
CA GLN A 76 9.46 11.18 3.23
C GLN A 76 9.93 10.90 1.79
N ALA A 77 11.19 10.55 1.59
CA ALA A 77 11.70 10.22 0.27
C ALA A 77 11.08 8.93 -0.30
N PHE A 78 10.80 7.93 0.54
CA PHE A 78 10.04 6.74 0.12
C PHE A 78 8.60 7.09 -0.29
N LEU A 79 7.91 7.97 0.43
CA LEU A 79 6.55 8.41 0.10
C LEU A 79 6.52 9.07 -1.28
N GLU A 80 7.42 10.02 -1.51
CA GLU A 80 7.53 10.75 -2.77
C GLU A 80 7.91 9.83 -3.93
N HIS A 81 8.95 9.04 -3.73
CA HIS A 81 9.46 8.10 -4.73
C HIS A 81 8.41 7.07 -5.16
N TYR A 82 7.82 6.38 -4.19
CA TYR A 82 6.79 5.37 -4.50
C TYR A 82 5.54 6.01 -5.10
N GLY A 83 5.15 7.20 -4.63
CA GLY A 83 4.06 7.99 -5.19
C GLY A 83 4.24 8.24 -6.69
N ALA A 84 5.42 8.76 -7.07
CA ALA A 84 5.75 9.07 -8.45
C ALA A 84 5.91 7.81 -9.32
N ALA A 85 6.73 6.85 -8.91
CA ALA A 85 6.96 5.63 -9.68
C ALA A 85 5.68 4.82 -9.89
N SER A 86 4.82 4.72 -8.86
CA SER A 86 3.54 4.03 -9.00
C SER A 86 2.51 4.79 -9.84
N ALA A 87 2.61 6.12 -9.96
CA ALA A 87 1.79 6.89 -10.89
C ALA A 87 2.12 6.56 -12.36
N GLU A 88 3.41 6.49 -12.70
CA GLU A 88 3.82 6.08 -14.05
C GLU A 88 3.38 4.64 -14.37
N ARG A 89 3.47 3.71 -13.41
CA ARG A 89 2.98 2.34 -13.56
C ARG A 89 1.48 2.29 -13.80
N LEU A 90 0.72 3.07 -13.03
CA LEU A 90 -0.73 3.15 -13.20
C LEU A 90 -1.11 3.65 -14.60
N ALA A 91 -0.50 4.75 -15.06
CA ALA A 91 -0.76 5.31 -16.39
C ALA A 91 -0.48 4.28 -17.50
N GLN A 92 0.61 3.50 -17.38
CA GLN A 92 0.90 2.44 -18.33
C GLN A 92 -0.10 1.28 -18.25
N LEU A 93 -0.55 0.88 -17.05
CA LEU A 93 -1.57 -0.17 -16.89
C LEU A 93 -2.91 0.24 -17.51
N GLU A 94 -3.31 1.50 -17.33
CA GLU A 94 -4.56 2.05 -17.89
C GLU A 94 -4.56 2.13 -19.42
N SER A 95 -3.39 2.18 -20.04
CA SER A 95 -3.25 2.18 -21.49
C SER A 95 -3.30 0.79 -22.14
N LYS A 96 -3.32 -0.29 -21.33
CA LYS A 96 -3.23 -1.67 -21.85
C LYS A 96 -4.59 -2.19 -22.34
N PRO A 97 -4.65 -2.83 -23.50
CA PRO A 97 -5.86 -3.50 -23.97
C PRO A 97 -6.11 -4.79 -23.19
N ASP A 98 -7.35 -5.30 -23.23
CA ASP A 98 -7.74 -6.56 -22.57
C ASP A 98 -6.83 -7.73 -22.94
N THR A 99 -6.44 -7.85 -24.21
CA THR A 99 -5.54 -8.89 -24.71
C THR A 99 -4.19 -8.91 -24.00
N TRP A 100 -3.66 -7.74 -23.61
CA TRP A 100 -2.41 -7.66 -22.87
C TRP A 100 -2.53 -8.32 -21.48
N PHE A 101 -3.66 -8.17 -20.81
CA PHE A 101 -3.92 -8.80 -19.50
C PHE A 101 -4.06 -10.31 -19.61
N GLU A 102 -4.58 -10.80 -20.75
CA GLU A 102 -4.79 -12.22 -21.03
C GLU A 102 -3.50 -12.96 -21.40
N GLU A 103 -2.55 -12.27 -22.02
CA GLU A 103 -1.28 -12.85 -22.43
C GLU A 103 -0.51 -13.45 -21.25
N GLU A 104 0.09 -14.60 -21.49
CA GLU A 104 0.93 -15.26 -20.51
C GLU A 104 2.34 -14.65 -20.46
N THR A 105 2.86 -14.55 -19.24
CA THR A 105 4.23 -14.15 -18.94
C THR A 105 4.90 -15.13 -17.98
N GLY A 106 6.22 -15.05 -17.85
CA GLY A 106 6.96 -15.81 -16.84
C GLY A 106 6.66 -15.28 -15.42
N PHE A 107 6.32 -16.18 -14.51
CA PHE A 107 6.21 -15.92 -13.09
C PHE A 107 7.05 -16.94 -12.34
N PHE A 108 8.30 -16.58 -12.04
CA PHE A 108 9.33 -17.50 -11.54
C PHE A 108 9.49 -18.72 -12.48
N ASP A 109 9.15 -19.89 -12.01
CA ASP A 109 9.26 -21.19 -12.71
C ASP A 109 8.01 -21.60 -13.50
N VAL A 110 6.96 -20.76 -13.49
CA VAL A 110 5.67 -21.07 -14.15
C VAL A 110 5.23 -19.93 -15.07
N ARG A 111 4.28 -20.22 -15.96
CA ARG A 111 3.62 -19.20 -16.77
C ARG A 111 2.25 -18.87 -16.20
N ARG A 112 1.89 -17.59 -16.24
CA ARG A 112 0.59 -17.07 -15.79
C ARG A 112 0.19 -15.89 -16.65
N SER A 113 -1.12 -15.60 -16.73
CA SER A 113 -1.58 -14.36 -17.37
C SER A 113 -1.06 -13.13 -16.63
N ARG A 114 -0.87 -12.02 -17.35
CA ARG A 114 -0.48 -10.75 -16.72
C ARG A 114 -1.52 -10.28 -15.69
N ALA A 115 -2.82 -10.53 -15.94
CA ALA A 115 -3.87 -10.27 -14.97
C ALA A 115 -3.65 -11.03 -13.65
N TRP A 116 -3.28 -12.31 -13.72
CA TRP A 116 -2.97 -13.10 -12.52
C TRP A 116 -1.73 -12.54 -11.80
N VAL A 117 -0.67 -12.20 -12.53
CA VAL A 117 0.56 -11.62 -11.96
C VAL A 117 0.25 -10.30 -11.25
N LEU A 118 -0.55 -9.43 -11.86
CA LEU A 118 -0.97 -8.16 -11.26
C LEU A 118 -1.81 -8.39 -10.00
N THR A 119 -2.77 -9.31 -10.03
CA THR A 119 -3.54 -9.70 -8.83
C THR A 119 -2.62 -10.18 -7.71
N ARG A 120 -1.64 -11.03 -8.06
CA ARG A 120 -0.66 -11.52 -7.08
C ARG A 120 0.22 -10.40 -6.51
N ARG A 121 0.57 -9.39 -7.34
CA ARG A 121 1.29 -8.20 -6.88
C ARG A 121 0.45 -7.39 -5.88
N LEU A 122 -0.82 -7.16 -6.14
CA LEU A 122 -1.73 -6.44 -5.24
C LEU A 122 -1.84 -7.14 -3.88
N THR A 123 -2.05 -8.46 -3.88
CA THR A 123 -2.11 -9.24 -2.63
C THR A 123 -0.79 -9.26 -1.87
N HIS A 124 0.35 -9.22 -2.56
CA HIS A 124 1.66 -9.12 -1.92
C HIS A 124 1.86 -7.74 -1.25
N SER A 125 1.42 -6.65 -1.88
CA SER A 125 1.43 -5.31 -1.28
C SER A 125 0.54 -5.26 -0.04
N ALA A 126 -0.66 -5.83 -0.12
CA ALA A 126 -1.60 -5.92 1.00
C ALA A 126 -1.01 -6.73 2.17
N HIS A 127 -0.30 -7.84 1.89
CA HIS A 127 0.36 -8.66 2.90
C HIS A 127 1.39 -7.85 3.70
N HIS A 128 2.29 -7.13 3.04
CA HIS A 128 3.31 -6.33 3.74
C HIS A 128 2.70 -5.12 4.46
N ARG A 129 1.67 -4.50 3.89
CA ARG A 129 0.93 -3.44 4.56
C ARG A 129 0.28 -3.95 5.86
N GLY A 130 -0.31 -5.14 5.84
CA GLY A 130 -0.87 -5.78 7.03
C GLY A 130 0.16 -5.98 8.13
N GLN A 131 1.41 -6.37 7.79
CA GLN A 131 2.50 -6.48 8.77
C GLN A 131 2.83 -5.13 9.43
N LEU A 132 2.90 -4.06 8.66
CA LEU A 132 3.14 -2.71 9.20
C LEU A 132 2.00 -2.21 10.09
N THR A 133 0.75 -2.55 9.79
CA THR A 133 -0.37 -2.15 10.66
C THR A 133 -0.29 -2.81 12.04
N VAL A 134 0.26 -4.02 12.13
CA VAL A 134 0.57 -4.65 13.43
C VAL A 134 1.62 -3.86 14.20
N TYR A 135 2.68 -3.37 13.52
CA TYR A 135 3.69 -2.54 14.18
C TYR A 135 3.11 -1.23 14.70
N LEU A 136 2.26 -0.57 13.90
CA LEU A 136 1.55 0.65 14.34
C LEU A 136 0.73 0.37 15.61
N ARG A 137 0.04 -0.77 15.69
CA ARG A 137 -0.68 -1.18 16.91
C ARG A 137 0.24 -1.39 18.11
N LEU A 138 1.37 -2.05 17.92
CA LEU A 138 2.37 -2.26 18.99
C LEU A 138 2.93 -0.94 19.53
N TRP A 139 2.91 0.13 18.74
CA TRP A 139 3.32 1.48 19.16
C TRP A 139 2.18 2.34 19.70
N GLY A 140 0.98 1.79 19.84
CA GLY A 140 -0.19 2.52 20.31
C GLY A 140 -0.73 3.54 19.30
N GLN A 141 -0.37 3.41 18.01
CA GLN A 141 -0.88 4.28 16.96
C GLN A 141 -2.32 3.90 16.59
N SER A 142 -3.13 4.92 16.33
CA SER A 142 -4.45 4.72 15.76
C SER A 142 -4.35 4.35 14.28
N LEU A 143 -5.23 3.43 13.82
CA LEU A 143 -5.24 2.97 12.43
C LEU A 143 -6.40 3.58 11.65
N TYR A 144 -6.07 4.26 10.58
CA TYR A 144 -7.03 4.65 9.54
C TYR A 144 -7.47 3.43 8.72
N SER A 145 -8.60 3.57 8.05
CA SER A 145 -9.12 2.50 7.18
C SER A 145 -8.18 2.23 6.01
N THR A 146 -8.05 0.95 5.67
CA THR A 146 -7.40 0.49 4.43
C THR A 146 -8.35 -0.37 3.60
N TYR A 147 -9.20 -1.18 4.21
CA TYR A 147 -10.21 -2.00 3.55
C TYR A 147 -11.62 -1.80 4.09
N GLY A 148 -11.74 -1.34 5.30
CA GLY A 148 -13.00 -1.16 5.99
C GLY A 148 -12.78 -0.41 7.27
N PRO A 149 -13.78 -0.32 8.14
CA PRO A 149 -13.63 0.26 9.46
C PRO A 149 -12.54 -0.44 10.27
N THR A 150 -11.93 0.30 11.19
CA THR A 150 -10.97 -0.22 12.17
C THR A 150 -11.53 -0.03 13.58
N ALA A 151 -10.86 -0.61 14.58
CA ALA A 151 -11.22 -0.33 15.97
C ALA A 151 -11.24 1.18 16.26
N ASP A 152 -10.33 1.96 15.65
CA ASP A 152 -10.21 3.41 15.90
C ASP A 152 -11.19 4.26 15.09
N THR A 153 -11.83 3.68 14.07
CA THR A 153 -12.88 4.36 13.30
C THR A 153 -14.30 4.01 13.76
N GLY A 154 -14.43 3.40 14.96
CA GLY A 154 -15.71 3.05 15.57
C GLY A 154 -15.94 1.53 15.70
N GLY A 155 -15.01 0.68 15.30
CA GLY A 155 -15.11 -0.78 15.40
C GLY A 155 -15.52 -1.47 14.10
N LEU A 156 -16.53 -2.33 14.15
CA LEU A 156 -16.95 -3.12 12.99
C LEU A 156 -18.05 -2.40 12.17
N PHE A 157 -18.14 -2.75 10.89
CA PHE A 157 -19.15 -2.18 9.97
C PHE A 157 -20.59 -2.40 10.47
N GLN A 158 -20.89 -3.58 11.03
CA GLN A 158 -22.21 -3.87 11.61
C GLN A 158 -22.57 -2.97 12.80
N ASN A 159 -21.61 -2.28 13.38
CA ASN A 159 -21.81 -1.29 14.45
C ASN A 159 -21.87 0.14 13.91
N GLN A 160 -22.11 0.32 12.60
CA GLN A 160 -22.15 1.60 11.91
C GLN A 160 -20.81 2.36 11.93
N ALA A 161 -19.70 1.66 12.16
CA ALA A 161 -18.38 2.26 12.10
C ALA A 161 -18.10 2.78 10.68
N ARG A 162 -17.42 3.93 10.61
CA ARG A 162 -17.13 4.60 9.34
C ARG A 162 -15.82 4.13 8.75
N VAL A 163 -15.77 4.11 7.42
CA VAL A 163 -14.50 4.04 6.70
C VAL A 163 -13.91 5.45 6.69
N ILE A 164 -12.75 5.62 7.32
CA ILE A 164 -12.05 6.91 7.41
C ILE A 164 -10.63 6.71 6.88
N TYR A 165 -10.35 7.27 5.71
CA TYR A 165 -9.01 7.29 5.15
C TYR A 165 -8.21 8.47 5.72
N ARG A 166 -6.90 8.30 5.86
CA ARG A 166 -6.01 9.35 6.35
C ARG A 166 -5.93 10.52 5.37
N TYR A 167 -5.85 10.21 4.08
CA TYR A 167 -5.77 11.17 2.99
C TYR A 167 -6.67 10.74 1.84
N ALA A 168 -7.19 11.70 1.09
CA ALA A 168 -8.05 11.43 -0.07
C ALA A 168 -7.24 11.12 -1.35
N SER A 169 -5.99 11.62 -1.44
CA SER A 169 -5.12 11.40 -2.60
C SER A 169 -3.65 11.27 -2.19
N ILE A 170 -2.81 10.81 -3.13
CA ILE A 170 -1.36 10.72 -2.91
C ILE A 170 -0.74 12.13 -2.88
N ASP A 171 -1.22 13.04 -3.68
CA ASP A 171 -0.71 14.41 -3.71
C ASP A 171 -0.97 15.12 -2.38
N GLU A 172 -2.19 15.01 -1.86
CA GLU A 172 -2.52 15.50 -0.51
C GLU A 172 -1.62 14.86 0.55
N LEU A 173 -1.43 13.54 0.50
CA LEU A 173 -0.57 12.83 1.45
C LEU A 173 0.85 13.40 1.43
N ILE A 174 1.45 13.53 0.27
CA ILE A 174 2.83 14.03 0.12
C ILE A 174 2.95 15.46 0.63
N GLU A 175 2.01 16.32 0.28
CA GLU A 175 1.98 17.72 0.71
C GLU A 175 1.85 17.83 2.23
N ARG A 176 0.89 17.11 2.83
CA ARG A 176 0.66 17.10 4.27
C ARG A 176 1.84 16.54 5.05
N GLU A 177 2.41 15.44 4.60
CA GLU A 177 3.58 14.83 5.27
C GLU A 177 4.82 15.73 5.19
N ARG A 178 5.04 16.47 4.11
CA ARG A 178 6.08 17.52 4.03
C ARG A 178 5.86 18.64 5.04
N ALA A 179 4.63 18.98 5.32
CA ALA A 179 4.26 20.01 6.30
C ALA A 179 4.29 19.52 7.76
N GLY A 180 4.74 18.28 8.01
CA GLY A 180 4.84 17.70 9.35
C GLY A 180 3.75 16.68 9.68
N GLY A 181 2.88 16.37 8.73
CA GLY A 181 1.79 15.41 8.86
C GLY A 181 0.64 15.96 9.70
N ASP A 182 -0.55 15.97 9.13
CA ASP A 182 -1.78 16.26 9.86
C ASP A 182 -2.59 14.96 9.97
N THR A 183 -3.06 14.66 11.16
CA THR A 183 -3.84 13.46 11.41
C THR A 183 -5.25 13.82 11.79
N PRO A 184 -6.24 13.60 10.89
CA PRO A 184 -7.63 13.73 11.26
C PRO A 184 -7.93 12.94 12.54
N LEU A 185 -8.68 13.53 13.46
CA LEU A 185 -9.09 12.84 14.67
C LEU A 185 -9.99 11.66 14.31
N LEU A 186 -9.67 10.49 14.86
CA LEU A 186 -10.50 9.31 14.76
C LEU A 186 -11.48 9.26 15.95
N PRO A 187 -12.69 8.72 15.74
CA PRO A 187 -13.70 8.65 16.81
C PRO A 187 -13.29 7.73 17.97
N GLY A 188 -12.25 6.93 17.77
CA GLY A 188 -11.79 5.96 18.77
C GLY A 188 -12.52 4.62 18.67
N PRO A 189 -12.23 3.71 19.61
CA PRO A 189 -12.83 2.37 19.62
C PRO A 189 -14.34 2.45 19.86
N GLY A 190 -15.10 1.62 19.15
CA GLY A 190 -16.50 1.42 19.43
C GLY A 190 -16.73 0.76 20.81
N ALA A 191 -17.96 0.81 21.28
CA ALA A 191 -18.35 0.25 22.58
C ALA A 191 -18.20 -1.29 22.66
N LYS A 192 -18.15 -1.97 21.51
CA LYS A 192 -17.98 -3.42 21.42
C LYS A 192 -16.55 -3.80 21.07
N SER A 193 -16.13 -4.97 21.55
CA SER A 193 -14.86 -5.56 21.14
C SER A 193 -14.77 -5.67 19.61
N PRO A 194 -13.59 -5.41 18.98
CA PRO A 194 -13.39 -5.54 17.54
C PRO A 194 -13.31 -7.04 17.14
N THR A 195 -14.35 -7.79 17.43
CA THR A 195 -14.53 -9.20 17.09
C THR A 195 -15.94 -9.42 16.59
N GLU A 196 -16.10 -10.30 15.60
CA GLU A 196 -17.40 -10.68 15.01
C GLU A 196 -18.15 -11.75 15.81
N ARG A 197 -17.67 -12.08 16.97
CA ARG A 197 -18.40 -12.99 17.86
C ARG A 197 -19.70 -12.32 18.30
N PRO A 198 -20.84 -13.03 18.16
CA PRO A 198 -22.15 -12.52 18.55
C PRO A 198 -22.23 -12.27 20.06
#